data_a8851ecdffe9e6d08c8d0f8b9a193f75
#
_entry.id   a8851ecdffe9e6d08c8d0f8b9a193f75
#
_cell.length_a   1.000
_cell.length_b   1.000
_cell.length_c   1.000
_cell.angle_alpha   90.00
_cell.angle_beta   90.00
_cell.angle_gamma   90.00
#
_symmetry.space_group_name_H-M   'P 1'
#
loop_
_entity.id
_entity.type
_entity.pdbx_description
1 polymer ?
#
loop_
_entity_poly.entity_id
_entity_poly.type
_entity_poly.pdbx_seq_one_letter_code
_entity_poly.pdbx_strand_id
1 'polypeptide(L)'
;LMALRQDTVRLLIADDVGIGKTVEAGLIASELLTIGQAKALAVLCSPALAEQWAQELREKFGLDAELVLPSSIRRLERQCIAGESIFERFPLTVVSTDFIKQDRRRSEFLRTCPDLVIVDEAHTCVSDGGQGGRARTQRYDLVRKLAEDATRHLLLVTATPHSGKDETFRNLIGLLDPALHALDLDA
;
A
#
# COMPACT_ATOMS: atom_id res chain seq x y z
N LEU A 1 13.70 -3.03 -15.76
CA LEU A 1 13.11 -2.23 -14.68
C LEU A 1 14.22 -1.81 -13.72
N MET A 2 14.52 -0.50 -13.66
CA MET A 2 15.57 0.03 -12.77
C MET A 2 15.26 -0.21 -11.29
N ALA A 3 13.97 -0.19 -10.93
CA ALA A 3 13.49 -0.45 -9.58
C ALA A 3 13.97 -1.77 -8.97
N LEU A 4 14.03 -2.83 -9.76
CA LEU A 4 14.40 -4.18 -9.31
C LEU A 4 15.90 -4.39 -9.06
N ARG A 5 16.71 -3.35 -9.21
CA ARG A 5 18.15 -3.36 -8.87
C ARG A 5 18.42 -2.97 -7.41
N GLN A 6 17.36 -2.57 -6.68
CA GLN A 6 17.44 -2.21 -5.26
C GLN A 6 17.13 -3.45 -4.42
N ASP A 7 17.85 -3.64 -3.32
CA ASP A 7 17.58 -4.71 -2.35
C ASP A 7 16.18 -4.58 -1.75
N THR A 8 15.71 -3.34 -1.57
CA THR A 8 14.34 -3.02 -1.14
C THR A 8 13.75 -1.98 -2.07
N VAL A 9 12.64 -2.30 -2.72
CA VAL A 9 11.96 -1.40 -3.67
C VAL A 9 11.03 -0.46 -2.91
N ARG A 10 11.34 0.84 -2.94
CA ARG A 10 10.51 1.89 -2.34
C ARG A 10 10.31 2.99 -3.36
N LEU A 11 9.10 3.11 -3.92
CA LEU A 11 8.82 3.97 -5.06
C LEU A 11 7.52 4.74 -4.90
N LEU A 12 7.52 5.95 -5.46
CA LEU A 12 6.31 6.71 -5.78
C LEU A 12 6.02 6.55 -7.28
N ILE A 13 4.87 5.97 -7.60
CA ILE A 13 4.32 5.89 -8.96
C ILE A 13 3.31 7.03 -9.08
N ALA A 14 3.76 8.11 -9.69
CA ALA A 14 3.02 9.35 -9.82
C ALA A 14 2.85 9.69 -11.29
N ASP A 15 1.68 9.42 -11.83
CA ASP A 15 1.38 9.65 -13.24
C ASP A 15 -0.08 10.10 -13.40
N ASP A 16 -0.43 10.68 -14.52
CA ASP A 16 -1.81 11.15 -14.78
C ASP A 16 -2.85 10.03 -14.73
N VAL A 17 -4.10 10.42 -14.54
CA VAL A 17 -5.23 9.48 -14.50
C VAL A 17 -5.33 8.72 -15.82
N GLY A 18 -5.38 7.37 -15.75
CA GLY A 18 -5.59 6.52 -16.93
C GLY A 18 -4.32 5.99 -17.60
N ILE A 19 -3.11 6.36 -17.19
CA ILE A 19 -1.84 5.94 -17.83
C ILE A 19 -1.34 4.55 -17.34
N GLY A 20 -2.12 3.84 -16.52
CA GLY A 20 -1.79 2.46 -16.17
C GLY A 20 -0.95 2.26 -14.90
N LYS A 21 -1.02 3.19 -13.93
CA LYS A 21 -0.34 3.08 -12.62
C LYS A 21 -0.57 1.74 -11.91
N THR A 22 -1.80 1.24 -11.94
CA THR A 22 -2.16 -0.08 -11.41
C THR A 22 -1.38 -1.19 -12.11
N VAL A 23 -1.22 -1.07 -13.43
CA VAL A 23 -0.45 -2.04 -14.23
C VAL A 23 1.04 -1.97 -13.89
N GLU A 24 1.59 -0.78 -13.75
CA GLU A 24 2.99 -0.59 -13.37
C GLU A 24 3.27 -1.15 -11.97
N ALA A 25 2.44 -0.81 -10.99
CA ALA A 25 2.56 -1.35 -9.62
C ALA A 25 2.38 -2.86 -9.59
N GLY A 26 1.40 -3.40 -10.34
CA GLY A 26 1.17 -4.84 -10.48
C GLY A 26 2.32 -5.57 -11.15
N LEU A 27 2.95 -4.97 -12.16
CA LEU A 27 4.13 -5.54 -12.82
C LEU A 27 5.32 -5.63 -11.87
N ILE A 28 5.61 -4.58 -11.10
CA ILE A 28 6.67 -4.58 -10.09
C ILE A 28 6.38 -5.64 -9.03
N ALA A 29 5.15 -5.72 -8.54
CA ALA A 29 4.74 -6.72 -7.55
C ALA A 29 4.90 -8.15 -8.06
N SER A 30 4.43 -8.42 -9.28
CA SER A 30 4.55 -9.73 -9.93
C SER A 30 6.01 -10.16 -10.07
N GLU A 31 6.88 -9.24 -10.46
CA GLU A 31 8.31 -9.54 -10.61
C GLU A 31 8.95 -9.84 -9.24
N LEU A 32 8.73 -9.00 -8.21
CA LEU A 32 9.27 -9.21 -6.87
C LEU A 32 8.84 -10.56 -6.26
N LEU A 33 7.59 -10.95 -6.48
CA LEU A 33 7.07 -12.26 -6.07
C LEU A 33 7.70 -13.40 -6.86
N THR A 34 7.88 -13.23 -8.17
CA THR A 34 8.45 -14.25 -9.07
C THR A 34 9.92 -14.53 -8.76
N ILE A 35 10.71 -13.49 -8.51
CA ILE A 35 12.14 -13.64 -8.18
C ILE A 35 12.38 -13.96 -6.69
N GLY A 36 11.30 -14.02 -5.88
CA GLY A 36 11.36 -14.39 -4.46
C GLY A 36 11.90 -13.30 -3.54
N GLN A 37 11.96 -12.04 -3.99
CA GLN A 37 12.28 -10.89 -3.13
C GLN A 37 11.11 -10.48 -2.25
N ALA A 38 9.88 -10.81 -2.65
CA ALA A 38 8.69 -10.73 -1.82
C ALA A 38 7.98 -12.09 -1.77
N LYS A 39 7.33 -12.41 -0.64
CA LYS A 39 6.57 -13.65 -0.43
C LYS A 39 5.08 -13.38 -0.27
N ALA A 40 4.74 -12.16 0.13
CA ALA A 40 3.38 -11.75 0.39
C ALA A 40 3.15 -10.32 -0.08
N LEU A 41 1.92 -10.03 -0.53
CA LEU A 41 1.48 -8.74 -1.05
C LEU A 41 0.22 -8.27 -0.33
N ALA A 42 0.19 -7.01 0.08
CA ALA A 42 -1.04 -6.31 0.39
C ALA A 42 -1.22 -5.07 -0.48
N VAL A 43 -2.36 -4.93 -1.12
CA VAL A 43 -2.78 -3.68 -1.77
C VAL A 43 -3.76 -2.96 -0.86
N LEU A 44 -3.39 -1.78 -0.38
CA LEU A 44 -4.26 -0.90 0.40
C LEU A 44 -4.96 0.07 -0.53
N CYS A 45 -6.28 -0.02 -0.64
CA CYS A 45 -7.06 0.84 -1.52
C CYS A 45 -8.41 1.21 -0.90
N SER A 46 -9.16 2.08 -1.57
CA SER A 46 -10.55 2.37 -1.18
C SER A 46 -11.44 1.13 -1.42
N PRO A 47 -12.55 0.99 -0.67
CA PRO A 47 -13.51 -0.11 -0.91
C PRO A 47 -14.02 -0.18 -2.35
N ALA A 48 -14.19 0.98 -3.00
CA ALA A 48 -14.69 1.07 -4.36
C ALA A 48 -13.71 0.50 -5.41
N LEU A 49 -12.40 0.53 -5.14
CA LEU A 49 -11.37 0.05 -6.06
C LEU A 49 -10.90 -1.38 -5.75
N ALA A 50 -11.36 -1.98 -4.65
CA ALA A 50 -10.82 -3.25 -4.20
C ALA A 50 -11.09 -4.40 -5.20
N GLU A 51 -12.30 -4.47 -5.75
CA GLU A 51 -12.64 -5.50 -6.74
C GLU A 51 -11.88 -5.30 -8.05
N GLN A 52 -11.72 -4.04 -8.49
CA GLN A 52 -10.92 -3.71 -9.66
C GLN A 52 -9.46 -4.12 -9.49
N TRP A 53 -8.85 -3.82 -8.34
CA TRP A 53 -7.47 -4.25 -8.04
C TRP A 53 -7.32 -5.76 -8.08
N ALA A 54 -8.22 -6.50 -7.43
CA ALA A 54 -8.17 -7.96 -7.42
C ALA A 54 -8.34 -8.54 -8.83
N GLN A 55 -9.26 -7.97 -9.64
CA GLN A 55 -9.45 -8.37 -11.02
C GLN A 55 -8.21 -8.11 -11.88
N GLU A 56 -7.62 -6.91 -11.81
CA GLU A 56 -6.42 -6.56 -12.58
C GLU A 56 -5.22 -7.41 -12.22
N LEU A 57 -5.01 -7.69 -10.92
CA LEU A 57 -3.94 -8.57 -10.44
C LEU A 57 -4.10 -9.99 -11.02
N ARG A 58 -5.32 -10.51 -11.02
CA ARG A 58 -5.63 -11.86 -11.55
C ARG A 58 -5.47 -11.92 -13.06
N GLU A 59 -6.11 -11.00 -13.80
CA GLU A 59 -6.19 -11.07 -15.26
C GLU A 59 -4.86 -10.74 -15.96
N LYS A 60 -4.10 -9.78 -15.41
CA LYS A 60 -2.88 -9.30 -16.05
C LYS A 60 -1.62 -9.99 -15.54
N PHE A 61 -1.62 -10.44 -14.29
CA PHE A 61 -0.42 -10.96 -13.62
C PHE A 61 -0.59 -12.36 -13.04
N GLY A 62 -1.79 -12.96 -13.12
CA GLY A 62 -2.04 -14.29 -12.55
C GLY A 62 -1.98 -14.33 -11.01
N LEU A 63 -2.08 -13.17 -10.35
CA LEU A 63 -2.02 -13.04 -8.91
C LEU A 63 -3.45 -13.07 -8.33
N ASP A 64 -3.85 -14.20 -7.73
CA ASP A 64 -5.18 -14.36 -7.15
C ASP A 64 -5.20 -13.87 -5.70
N ALA A 65 -5.54 -12.59 -5.53
CA ALA A 65 -5.53 -11.92 -4.24
C ALA A 65 -6.91 -11.97 -3.57
N GLU A 66 -6.93 -12.31 -2.28
CA GLU A 66 -8.16 -12.31 -1.45
C GLU A 66 -8.59 -10.89 -1.10
N LEU A 67 -9.91 -10.64 -1.24
CA LEU A 67 -10.52 -9.37 -0.86
C LEU A 67 -10.75 -9.30 0.66
N VAL A 68 -10.03 -8.41 1.34
CA VAL A 68 -10.17 -8.16 2.78
C VAL A 68 -11.01 -6.91 3.00
N LEU A 69 -12.33 -7.13 3.07
CA LEU A 69 -13.36 -6.11 3.23
C LEU A 69 -14.14 -6.35 4.53
N PRO A 70 -14.87 -5.34 5.06
CA PRO A 70 -15.79 -5.57 6.17
C PRO A 70 -16.82 -6.67 5.91
N SER A 71 -17.22 -6.85 4.64
CA SER A 71 -18.18 -7.89 4.21
C SER A 71 -17.57 -9.30 4.13
N SER A 72 -16.31 -9.44 3.77
CA SER A 72 -15.65 -10.74 3.54
C SER A 72 -14.92 -11.29 4.77
N ILE A 73 -14.59 -10.43 5.74
CA ILE A 73 -13.72 -10.78 6.86
C ILE A 73 -14.13 -12.02 7.63
N ARG A 74 -15.44 -12.17 7.95
CA ARG A 74 -15.92 -13.34 8.67
C ARG A 74 -15.75 -14.65 7.90
N ARG A 75 -15.79 -14.61 6.57
CA ARG A 75 -15.52 -15.75 5.70
C ARG A 75 -14.03 -16.13 5.77
N LEU A 76 -13.14 -15.15 5.70
CA LEU A 76 -11.70 -15.37 5.74
C LEU A 76 -11.25 -15.89 7.12
N GLU A 77 -11.71 -15.27 8.21
CA GLU A 77 -11.37 -15.70 9.57
C GLU A 77 -11.76 -17.16 9.85
N ARG A 78 -12.85 -17.65 9.27
CA ARG A 78 -13.25 -19.08 9.43
C ARG A 78 -12.31 -20.06 8.75
N GLN A 79 -11.45 -19.60 7.84
CA GLN A 79 -10.46 -20.43 7.15
C GLN A 79 -9.08 -20.41 7.86
N CYS A 80 -8.90 -19.51 8.83
CA CYS A 80 -7.69 -19.43 9.64
C CYS A 80 -7.77 -20.45 10.79
N ILE A 81 -6.63 -21.00 11.17
CA ILE A 81 -6.51 -21.79 12.39
C ILE A 81 -6.42 -20.88 13.62
N ALA A 82 -6.58 -21.45 14.82
CA ALA A 82 -6.54 -20.66 16.05
C ALA A 82 -5.20 -19.92 16.20
N GLY A 83 -5.27 -18.59 16.32
CA GLY A 83 -4.11 -17.72 16.47
C GLY A 83 -3.45 -17.24 15.16
N GLU A 84 -3.85 -17.78 14.02
CA GLU A 84 -3.38 -17.37 12.70
C GLU A 84 -4.06 -16.07 12.25
N SER A 85 -3.28 -15.15 11.72
CA SER A 85 -3.82 -13.96 11.05
C SER A 85 -4.27 -14.28 9.62
N ILE A 86 -5.26 -13.54 9.13
CA ILE A 86 -5.68 -13.61 7.72
C ILE A 86 -4.51 -13.29 6.75
N PHE A 87 -3.57 -12.41 7.14
CA PHE A 87 -2.41 -12.05 6.33
C PHE A 87 -1.30 -13.11 6.33
N GLU A 88 -1.30 -14.01 7.31
CA GLU A 88 -0.45 -15.21 7.33
C GLU A 88 -1.08 -16.32 6.48
N ARG A 89 -2.40 -16.44 6.56
CA ARG A 89 -3.15 -17.45 5.80
C ARG A 89 -3.24 -17.15 4.31
N PHE A 90 -3.44 -15.88 3.97
CA PHE A 90 -3.61 -15.41 2.59
C PHE A 90 -2.48 -14.44 2.23
N PRO A 91 -1.43 -14.93 1.56
CA PRO A 91 -0.25 -14.13 1.26
C PRO A 91 -0.50 -13.02 0.23
N LEU A 92 -1.54 -13.13 -0.59
CA LEU A 92 -1.92 -12.10 -1.56
C LEU A 92 -3.28 -11.52 -1.17
N THR A 93 -3.32 -10.24 -0.83
CA THR A 93 -4.53 -9.58 -0.33
C THR A 93 -4.74 -8.20 -0.94
N VAL A 94 -6.00 -7.88 -1.21
CA VAL A 94 -6.46 -6.51 -1.47
C VAL A 94 -7.29 -6.06 -0.27
N VAL A 95 -6.80 -5.06 0.44
CA VAL A 95 -7.30 -4.65 1.76
C VAL A 95 -7.95 -3.28 1.68
N SER A 96 -9.21 -3.20 2.06
CA SER A 96 -9.90 -1.93 2.14
C SER A 96 -9.36 -1.07 3.28
N THR A 97 -9.09 0.21 2.98
CA THR A 97 -8.70 1.20 3.99
C THR A 97 -9.78 1.37 5.09
N ASP A 98 -11.04 1.09 4.80
CA ASP A 98 -12.12 1.11 5.80
C ASP A 98 -12.02 -0.05 6.79
N PHE A 99 -11.50 -1.20 6.35
CA PHE A 99 -11.23 -2.33 7.22
C PHE A 99 -10.15 -1.98 8.27
N ILE A 100 -9.07 -1.31 7.83
CA ILE A 100 -7.91 -0.98 8.68
C ILE A 100 -8.17 0.20 9.63
N LYS A 101 -9.25 0.97 9.46
CA LYS A 101 -9.64 2.04 10.40
C LYS A 101 -9.92 1.54 11.81
N GLN A 102 -10.31 0.27 11.97
CA GLN A 102 -10.55 -0.32 13.29
C GLN A 102 -9.20 -0.64 13.95
N ASP A 103 -8.97 -0.14 15.17
CA ASP A 103 -7.69 -0.24 15.89
C ASP A 103 -7.20 -1.69 16.03
N ARG A 104 -8.10 -2.64 16.33
CA ARG A 104 -7.76 -4.05 16.43
C ARG A 104 -7.24 -4.60 15.09
N ARG A 105 -7.92 -4.27 13.98
CA ARG A 105 -7.56 -4.73 12.62
C ARG A 105 -6.26 -4.12 12.14
N ARG A 106 -6.06 -2.85 12.45
CA ARG A 106 -4.80 -2.16 12.17
C ARG A 106 -3.63 -2.79 12.93
N SER A 107 -3.80 -3.10 14.20
CA SER A 107 -2.77 -3.75 15.02
C SER A 107 -2.44 -5.15 14.51
N GLU A 108 -3.44 -5.93 14.12
CA GLU A 108 -3.27 -7.25 13.50
C GLU A 108 -2.49 -7.12 12.18
N PHE A 109 -2.92 -6.22 11.29
CA PHE A 109 -2.27 -5.98 10.01
C PHE A 109 -0.79 -5.57 10.18
N LEU A 110 -0.50 -4.62 11.06
CA LEU A 110 0.89 -4.17 11.30
C LEU A 110 1.78 -5.28 11.86
N ARG A 111 1.24 -6.17 12.69
CA ARG A 111 1.98 -7.29 13.28
C ARG A 111 2.34 -8.36 12.25
N THR A 112 1.46 -8.62 11.29
CA THR A 112 1.60 -9.69 10.29
C THR A 112 1.65 -9.13 8.86
N CYS A 113 2.10 -7.88 8.73
CA CYS A 113 2.10 -7.17 7.46
C CYS A 113 2.98 -7.87 6.43
N PRO A 114 2.47 -8.05 5.20
CA PRO A 114 3.25 -8.53 4.07
C PRO A 114 4.54 -7.72 3.84
N ASP A 115 5.53 -8.38 3.27
CA ASP A 115 6.84 -7.79 2.91
C ASP A 115 6.76 -6.85 1.70
N LEU A 116 5.69 -6.92 0.92
CA LEU A 116 5.39 -5.97 -0.15
C LEU A 116 4.02 -5.31 0.08
N VAL A 117 3.99 -3.99 0.14
CA VAL A 117 2.76 -3.20 0.28
C VAL A 117 2.64 -2.19 -0.85
N ILE A 118 1.49 -2.17 -1.51
CA ILE A 118 1.07 -1.13 -2.44
C ILE A 118 0.02 -0.27 -1.73
N VAL A 119 0.20 1.04 -1.73
CA VAL A 119 -0.78 2.00 -1.20
C VAL A 119 -1.34 2.81 -2.35
N ASP A 120 -2.59 2.54 -2.70
CA ASP A 120 -3.29 3.28 -3.75
C ASP A 120 -3.88 4.59 -3.21
N GLU A 121 -3.97 5.60 -4.09
CA GLU A 121 -4.37 6.97 -3.75
C GLU A 121 -3.58 7.52 -2.54
N ALA A 122 -2.26 7.31 -2.56
CA ALA A 122 -1.36 7.61 -1.47
C ALA A 122 -1.41 9.09 -1.01
N HIS A 123 -1.77 10.03 -1.89
CA HIS A 123 -2.00 11.43 -1.55
C HIS A 123 -3.07 11.62 -0.47
N THR A 124 -4.03 10.68 -0.35
CA THR A 124 -5.05 10.72 0.70
C THR A 124 -4.52 10.36 2.09
N CYS A 125 -3.32 9.77 2.14
CA CYS A 125 -2.67 9.39 3.39
C CYS A 125 -1.87 10.55 4.01
N VAL A 126 -1.55 11.61 3.25
CA VAL A 126 -0.71 12.70 3.74
C VAL A 126 -1.56 13.87 4.25
N SER A 127 -1.18 14.44 5.39
CA SER A 127 -1.87 15.58 6.02
C SER A 127 -1.19 16.89 5.66
N ASP A 128 -1.99 17.92 5.42
CA ASP A 128 -1.54 19.31 5.15
C ASP A 128 -1.23 20.07 6.45
N GLY A 129 -0.75 19.48 7.50
CA GLY A 129 -0.42 20.19 8.75
C GLY A 129 -1.60 20.93 9.44
N GLY A 130 -2.76 21.01 8.80
CA GLY A 130 -3.96 21.71 9.29
C GLY A 130 -5.24 20.94 8.98
N GLN A 131 -6.07 20.70 10.00
CA GLN A 131 -7.46 20.20 9.91
C GLN A 131 -7.74 18.93 9.08
N GLY A 132 -6.76 18.04 8.88
CA GLY A 132 -7.02 16.69 8.37
C GLY A 132 -7.89 15.93 9.37
N GLY A 133 -9.10 15.51 8.98
CA GLY A 133 -9.99 14.77 9.87
C GLY A 133 -9.31 13.48 10.39
N ARG A 134 -9.77 12.99 11.56
CA ARG A 134 -9.24 11.81 12.28
C ARG A 134 -8.92 10.60 11.36
N ALA A 135 -9.71 10.40 10.31
CA ALA A 135 -9.51 9.31 9.35
C ALA A 135 -8.24 9.49 8.50
N ARG A 136 -7.89 10.72 8.11
CA ARG A 136 -6.68 11.03 7.34
C ARG A 136 -5.43 10.83 8.19
N THR A 137 -5.47 11.30 9.43
CA THR A 137 -4.39 11.07 10.41
C THR A 137 -4.13 9.57 10.63
N GLN A 138 -5.19 8.76 10.75
CA GLN A 138 -5.06 7.31 10.93
C GLN A 138 -4.43 6.61 9.73
N ARG A 139 -4.73 7.06 8.50
CA ARG A 139 -4.09 6.52 7.27
C ARG A 139 -2.61 6.89 7.22
N TYR A 140 -2.28 8.14 7.50
CA TYR A 140 -0.90 8.59 7.57
C TYR A 140 -0.10 7.79 8.60
N ASP A 141 -0.61 7.64 9.81
CA ASP A 141 0.02 6.87 10.87
C ASP A 141 0.24 5.40 10.48
N LEU A 142 -0.72 4.82 9.75
CA LEU A 142 -0.59 3.46 9.23
C LEU A 142 0.59 3.38 8.26
N VAL A 143 0.59 4.22 7.20
CA VAL A 143 1.63 4.17 6.16
C VAL A 143 3.00 4.53 6.74
N ARG A 144 3.06 5.48 7.67
CA ARG A 144 4.29 5.82 8.41
C ARG A 144 4.85 4.60 9.17
N LYS A 145 4.01 3.86 9.88
CA LYS A 145 4.42 2.63 10.58
C LYS A 145 4.86 1.53 9.63
N LEU A 146 4.24 1.40 8.46
CA LEU A 146 4.69 0.48 7.41
C LEU A 146 6.07 0.88 6.89
N ALA A 147 6.31 2.18 6.75
CA ALA A 147 7.56 2.74 6.26
C ALA A 147 8.72 2.64 7.27
N GLU A 148 8.45 2.47 8.57
CA GLU A 148 9.46 2.27 9.62
C GLU A 148 10.29 0.98 9.41
N ASP A 149 9.73 -0.02 8.75
CA ASP A 149 10.44 -1.24 8.38
C ASP A 149 11.19 -1.02 7.04
N ALA A 150 12.47 -0.74 7.13
CA ALA A 150 13.32 -0.44 5.96
C ALA A 150 13.48 -1.64 5.01
N THR A 151 13.18 -2.86 5.44
CA THR A 151 13.26 -4.07 4.60
C THR A 151 11.98 -4.30 3.81
N ARG A 152 10.91 -3.57 4.09
CA ARG A 152 9.62 -3.70 3.40
C ARG A 152 9.63 -2.99 2.07
N HIS A 153 9.24 -3.68 1.02
CA HIS A 153 8.94 -3.05 -0.26
C HIS A 153 7.67 -2.22 -0.14
N LEU A 154 7.73 -0.96 -0.57
CA LEU A 154 6.63 -0.01 -0.44
C LEU A 154 6.43 0.76 -1.74
N LEU A 155 5.29 0.53 -2.40
CA LEU A 155 4.88 1.26 -3.60
C LEU A 155 3.74 2.21 -3.23
N LEU A 156 3.98 3.51 -3.37
CA LEU A 156 2.95 4.54 -3.23
C LEU A 156 2.44 4.91 -4.62
N VAL A 157 1.14 4.76 -4.85
CA VAL A 157 0.50 5.04 -6.13
C VAL A 157 -0.41 6.24 -5.99
N THR A 158 -0.28 7.23 -6.87
CA THR A 158 -1.15 8.43 -6.85
C THR A 158 -1.27 9.06 -8.23
N ALA A 159 -2.44 9.61 -8.53
CA ALA A 159 -2.66 10.45 -9.71
C ALA A 159 -2.31 11.92 -9.47
N THR A 160 -2.22 12.34 -8.20
CA THR A 160 -2.03 13.75 -7.82
C THR A 160 -0.92 13.84 -6.77
N PRO A 161 0.36 13.67 -7.17
CA PRO A 161 1.49 13.76 -6.23
C PRO A 161 1.60 15.16 -5.64
N HIS A 162 1.33 16.19 -6.45
CA HIS A 162 1.30 17.59 -6.06
C HIS A 162 -0.16 18.05 -5.95
N SER A 163 -0.75 17.98 -4.76
CA SER A 163 -2.08 18.59 -4.50
C SER A 163 -1.99 20.12 -4.36
N GLY A 164 -1.03 20.76 -5.05
CA GLY A 164 -0.78 22.21 -4.99
C GLY A 164 -0.03 22.67 -3.74
N LYS A 165 0.55 21.75 -2.95
CA LYS A 165 1.32 22.07 -1.74
C LYS A 165 2.57 21.19 -1.67
N ASP A 166 3.74 21.83 -1.73
CA ASP A 166 5.05 21.16 -1.67
C ASP A 166 5.23 20.35 -0.38
N GLU A 167 4.66 20.83 0.73
CA GLU A 167 4.67 20.11 2.02
C GLU A 167 4.01 18.73 1.92
N THR A 168 2.88 18.62 1.22
CA THR A 168 2.18 17.34 1.02
C THR A 168 3.04 16.36 0.24
N PHE A 169 3.70 16.84 -0.80
CA PHE A 169 4.61 16.01 -1.61
C PHE A 169 5.83 15.58 -0.80
N ARG A 170 6.48 16.50 -0.06
CA ARG A 170 7.61 16.18 0.82
C ARG A 170 7.25 15.13 1.87
N ASN A 171 6.08 15.26 2.49
CA ASN A 171 5.58 14.27 3.44
C ASN A 171 5.36 12.90 2.78
N LEU A 172 4.88 12.88 1.53
CA LEU A 172 4.67 11.65 0.78
C LEU A 172 5.99 10.93 0.45
N ILE A 173 6.97 11.65 -0.12
CA ILE A 173 8.28 11.08 -0.45
C ILE A 173 9.10 10.74 0.81
N GLY A 174 8.93 11.48 1.89
CA GLY A 174 9.52 11.20 3.20
C GLY A 174 9.06 9.87 3.82
N LEU A 175 7.91 9.33 3.40
CA LEU A 175 7.48 7.97 3.76
C LEU A 175 8.31 6.89 3.05
N LEU A 176 8.87 7.19 1.89
CA LEU A 176 9.73 6.26 1.15
C LEU A 176 11.16 6.29 1.69
N ASP A 177 11.70 7.50 1.86
CA ASP A 177 13.02 7.72 2.44
C ASP A 177 13.00 9.02 3.25
N PRO A 178 13.32 8.98 4.56
CA PRO A 178 13.39 10.18 5.39
C PRO A 178 14.35 11.25 4.85
N ALA A 179 15.41 10.87 4.12
CA ALA A 179 16.33 11.82 3.51
C ALA A 179 15.67 12.67 2.43
N LEU A 180 14.64 12.14 1.74
CA LEU A 180 13.92 12.86 0.70
C LEU A 180 13.01 13.96 1.26
N HIS A 181 12.65 13.91 2.55
CA HIS A 181 11.86 14.96 3.19
C HIS A 181 12.57 16.32 3.22
N ALA A 182 13.90 16.29 3.22
CA ALA A 182 14.75 17.51 3.28
C ALA A 182 15.17 18.04 1.89
N LEU A 183 14.68 17.41 0.79
CA LEU A 183 15.02 17.83 -0.56
C LEU A 183 14.49 19.25 -0.84
N ASP A 184 15.36 20.08 -1.42
CA ASP A 184 14.94 21.33 -2.03
C ASP A 184 14.29 21.03 -3.39
N LEU A 185 12.98 21.30 -3.50
CA LEU A 185 12.21 21.04 -4.71
C LEU A 185 12.32 22.16 -5.75
N ASP A 186 12.97 23.28 -5.36
CA ASP A 186 13.14 24.47 -6.20
C ASP A 186 14.55 24.55 -6.83
N ALA A 187 15.39 23.51 -6.66
CA ALA A 187 16.77 23.47 -7.15
C ALA A 187 16.91 22.84 -8.55
#